data_1a62fc26f2145deecb70358522894cd3
#
_entry.id   1a62fc26f2145deecb70358522894cd3
#
_cell.length_a   1.000
_cell.length_b   1.000
_cell.length_c   1.000
_cell.angle_alpha   90.00
_cell.angle_beta   90.00
_cell.angle_gamma   90.00
#
_symmetry.space_group_name_H-M   'P 1'
#
loop_
_entity.id
_entity.type
_entity.pdbx_description
1 polymer ?
#
loop_
_entity_poly.entity_id
_entity_poly.type
_entity_poly.pdbx_seq_one_letter_code
_entity_poly.pdbx_strand_id
1 'polypeptide(L)'
;MIDRRHVLLLGAAALAGLNPRAAQATSMSRVTAYAFTFKRLDGDEILLSSYAGHPVLVVNTASLCGYTPQYAGLQTLWTRYRDRGLFILGVPSNDFGGQEPGGASDIHSTAQGQYYVTFPITEKVSVKGKDAHPFYRWAVVERPLEGAALEFP
;
A
#
# COMPACT_ATOMS: atom_id res chain seq x y z
N MET A 1 74.53 -13.57 38.90
CA MET A 1 74.58 -12.64 37.77
C MET A 1 73.88 -13.28 36.62
N ILE A 2 72.63 -12.96 36.45
CA ILE A 2 71.82 -13.45 35.31
C ILE A 2 71.48 -12.27 34.47
N ASP A 3 71.93 -12.32 33.23
CA ASP A 3 71.93 -11.24 32.26
C ASP A 3 70.52 -10.94 31.75
N ARG A 4 70.18 -9.68 31.67
CA ARG A 4 68.88 -9.10 31.37
C ARG A 4 68.64 -8.87 29.88
N ARG A 5 69.05 -9.78 29.05
CA ARG A 5 68.92 -9.56 27.60
C ARG A 5 68.42 -10.80 26.86
N HIS A 6 67.23 -11.16 26.94
CA HIS A 6 66.58 -12.02 25.91
C HIS A 6 65.14 -12.33 26.29
N VAL A 7 64.29 -11.30 26.37
CA VAL A 7 62.85 -11.49 26.28
C VAL A 7 62.31 -10.42 25.32
N LEU A 8 62.59 -10.61 24.11
CA LEU A 8 61.85 -9.99 23.01
C LEU A 8 61.51 -11.10 22.03
N LEU A 9 60.31 -11.11 21.61
CA LEU A 9 59.65 -11.88 20.54
C LEU A 9 58.64 -12.90 21.04
N LEU A 10 57.45 -12.50 20.78
CA LEU A 10 56.39 -13.19 20.03
C LEU A 10 55.03 -12.84 20.59
N GLY A 11 54.62 -11.62 20.37
CA GLY A 11 53.21 -11.22 20.37
C GLY A 11 52.71 -11.10 18.94
N ALA A 12 52.51 -12.22 18.26
CA ALA A 12 51.80 -12.22 17.00
C ALA A 12 50.29 -11.93 17.30
N ALA A 13 49.92 -10.67 17.15
CA ALA A 13 48.52 -10.26 17.18
C ALA A 13 47.81 -10.92 15.99
N ALA A 14 47.00 -11.93 16.27
CA ALA A 14 46.00 -12.42 15.36
C ALA A 14 44.94 -11.32 15.18
N LEU A 15 45.09 -10.50 14.15
CA LEU A 15 44.04 -9.66 13.65
C LEU A 15 42.97 -10.58 13.07
N ALA A 16 42.05 -11.04 13.93
CA ALA A 16 40.82 -11.65 13.51
C ALA A 16 40.08 -10.66 12.65
N GLY A 17 39.97 -10.98 11.37
CA GLY A 17 39.26 -10.19 10.39
C GLY A 17 37.82 -9.95 10.84
N LEU A 18 37.58 -8.76 11.34
CA LEU A 18 36.26 -8.18 11.42
C LEU A 18 35.79 -7.99 9.97
N ASN A 19 35.11 -9.00 9.42
CA ASN A 19 34.28 -8.79 8.26
C ASN A 19 33.25 -7.70 8.65
N PRO A 20 33.32 -6.49 8.11
CA PRO A 20 32.20 -5.59 8.20
C PRO A 20 31.11 -6.25 7.34
N ARG A 21 30.24 -7.01 7.98
CA ARG A 21 28.98 -7.37 7.40
C ARG A 21 28.33 -6.02 7.12
N ALA A 22 28.49 -5.57 5.87
CA ALA A 22 27.85 -4.36 5.41
C ALA A 22 26.37 -4.57 5.71
N ALA A 23 25.89 -3.89 6.74
CA ALA A 23 24.48 -3.73 6.96
C ALA A 23 23.99 -3.06 5.66
N GLN A 24 23.42 -3.84 4.78
CA GLN A 24 22.67 -3.32 3.66
C GLN A 24 21.53 -2.55 4.31
N ALA A 25 21.76 -1.27 4.50
CA ALA A 25 20.71 -0.33 4.78
C ALA A 25 19.77 -0.45 3.57
N THR A 26 18.70 -1.20 3.76
CA THR A 26 17.59 -1.20 2.82
C THR A 26 17.23 0.27 2.68
N SER A 27 17.52 0.86 1.51
CA SER A 27 17.16 2.24 1.24
C SER A 27 15.65 2.27 1.27
N MET A 28 15.08 2.64 2.41
CA MET A 28 13.65 2.87 2.51
C MET A 28 13.34 3.96 1.50
N SER A 29 12.51 3.64 0.52
CA SER A 29 12.02 4.63 -0.42
C SER A 29 11.50 5.84 0.37
N ARG A 30 11.90 7.02 -0.06
CA ARG A 30 11.40 8.28 0.51
C ARG A 30 9.97 8.58 0.02
N VAL A 31 9.49 7.81 -0.95
CA VAL A 31 8.13 7.94 -1.48
C VAL A 31 7.17 7.26 -0.50
N THR A 32 6.18 7.98 -0.06
CA THR A 32 5.09 7.48 0.79
C THR A 32 3.78 7.40 0.00
N ALA A 33 2.77 6.74 0.54
CA ALA A 33 1.44 6.71 -0.04
C ALA A 33 0.88 8.11 -0.35
N TYR A 34 1.30 9.11 0.40
CA TYR A 34 0.85 10.50 0.25
C TYR A 34 1.37 11.22 -1.01
N ALA A 35 2.30 10.61 -1.75
CA ALA A 35 2.79 11.16 -3.02
C ALA A 35 1.81 10.92 -4.20
N PHE A 36 0.76 10.14 -3.99
CA PHE A 36 -0.14 9.73 -5.06
C PHE A 36 -1.47 10.49 -5.05
N THR A 37 -2.02 10.63 -6.26
CA THR A 37 -3.30 11.29 -6.52
C THR A 37 -4.18 10.33 -7.30
N PHE A 38 -5.46 10.31 -7.01
CA PHE A 38 -6.48 9.61 -7.78
C PHE A 38 -7.47 10.62 -8.33
N LYS A 39 -8.18 10.24 -9.39
CA LYS A 39 -9.36 10.99 -9.82
C LYS A 39 -10.62 10.38 -9.22
N ARG A 40 -11.52 11.23 -8.74
CA ARG A 40 -12.85 10.81 -8.30
C ARG A 40 -13.71 10.40 -9.48
N LEU A 41 -14.75 9.68 -9.16
CA LEU A 41 -15.76 9.28 -10.16
C LEU A 41 -16.44 10.48 -10.83
N ASP A 42 -16.53 11.62 -10.16
CA ASP A 42 -17.07 12.90 -10.64
C ASP A 42 -16.04 13.80 -11.34
N GLY A 43 -14.77 13.37 -11.40
CA GLY A 43 -13.68 14.05 -12.10
C GLY A 43 -12.76 14.90 -11.24
N ASP A 44 -13.11 15.17 -9.98
CA ASP A 44 -12.25 15.89 -9.03
C ASP A 44 -11.00 15.06 -8.66
N GLU A 45 -9.95 15.71 -8.18
CA GLU A 45 -8.75 15.04 -7.70
C GLU A 45 -8.82 14.69 -6.21
N ILE A 46 -8.32 13.49 -5.88
CA ILE A 46 -8.09 13.04 -4.50
C ILE A 46 -6.59 13.01 -4.27
N LEU A 47 -6.08 14.00 -3.58
CA LEU A 47 -4.69 14.06 -3.13
C LEU A 47 -4.55 13.26 -1.84
N LEU A 48 -3.83 12.14 -1.85
CA LEU A 48 -3.59 11.37 -0.61
C LEU A 48 -2.77 12.16 0.42
N SER A 49 -2.02 13.17 -0.01
CA SER A 49 -1.32 14.10 0.89
C SER A 49 -2.25 14.87 1.83
N SER A 50 -3.49 15.11 1.42
CA SER A 50 -4.51 15.79 2.26
C SER A 50 -4.91 14.96 3.48
N TYR A 51 -4.56 13.67 3.49
CA TYR A 51 -4.87 12.73 4.58
C TYR A 51 -3.62 12.31 5.36
N ALA A 52 -2.52 13.07 5.24
CA ALA A 52 -1.31 12.80 5.99
C ALA A 52 -1.57 12.82 7.50
N GLY A 53 -1.07 11.81 8.21
CA GLY A 53 -1.32 11.63 9.64
C GLY A 53 -2.65 10.95 10.00
N HIS A 54 -3.47 10.61 9.00
CA HIS A 54 -4.73 9.88 9.19
C HIS A 54 -4.63 8.44 8.69
N PRO A 55 -5.38 7.50 9.29
CA PRO A 55 -5.52 6.16 8.72
C PRO A 55 -6.21 6.22 7.36
N VAL A 56 -5.59 5.62 6.34
CA VAL A 56 -6.15 5.53 4.99
C VAL A 56 -6.38 4.08 4.64
N LEU A 57 -7.61 3.72 4.30
CA LEU A 57 -8.02 2.40 3.82
C LEU A 57 -8.33 2.50 2.32
N VAL A 58 -7.46 1.95 1.48
CA VAL A 58 -7.68 1.85 0.03
C VAL A 58 -8.24 0.46 -0.27
N VAL A 59 -9.40 0.40 -0.92
CA VAL A 59 -10.12 -0.86 -1.18
C VAL A 59 -10.43 -0.99 -2.65
N ASN A 60 -9.98 -2.08 -3.28
CA ASN A 60 -10.41 -2.42 -4.64
C ASN A 60 -11.88 -2.81 -4.60
N THR A 61 -12.66 -2.32 -5.56
CA THR A 61 -14.10 -2.56 -5.64
C THR A 61 -14.50 -3.02 -7.03
N ALA A 62 -15.65 -3.70 -7.13
CA ALA A 62 -16.26 -4.07 -8.39
C ALA A 62 -17.78 -4.25 -8.22
N SER A 63 -18.55 -3.88 -9.25
CA SER A 63 -20.03 -3.88 -9.22
C SER A 63 -20.65 -5.28 -9.36
N LEU A 64 -19.95 -6.21 -10.05
CA LEU A 64 -20.45 -7.56 -10.34
C LEU A 64 -19.67 -8.65 -9.57
N CYS A 65 -19.21 -8.34 -8.38
CA CYS A 65 -18.41 -9.23 -7.56
C CYS A 65 -19.29 -9.88 -6.46
N GLY A 66 -19.01 -11.14 -6.10
CA GLY A 66 -19.63 -11.78 -4.95
C GLY A 66 -19.38 -11.05 -3.62
N TYR A 67 -18.34 -10.22 -3.56
CA TYR A 67 -18.01 -9.39 -2.40
C TYR A 67 -18.58 -7.97 -2.45
N THR A 68 -19.31 -7.59 -3.50
CA THR A 68 -19.95 -6.26 -3.62
C THR A 68 -20.80 -5.89 -2.39
N PRO A 69 -21.50 -6.82 -1.71
CA PRO A 69 -22.22 -6.50 -0.47
C PRO A 69 -21.37 -5.96 0.67
N GLN A 70 -20.03 -6.12 0.62
CA GLN A 70 -19.12 -5.51 1.61
C GLN A 70 -19.14 -3.98 1.60
N TYR A 71 -19.65 -3.35 0.56
CA TYR A 71 -19.92 -1.90 0.56
C TYR A 71 -20.70 -1.45 1.78
N ALA A 72 -21.69 -2.23 2.23
CA ALA A 72 -22.49 -1.89 3.42
C ALA A 72 -21.63 -1.86 4.70
N GLY A 73 -20.70 -2.82 4.84
CA GLY A 73 -19.75 -2.85 5.96
C GLY A 73 -18.76 -1.70 5.91
N LEU A 74 -18.22 -1.40 4.73
CA LEU A 74 -17.32 -0.26 4.51
C LEU A 74 -18.03 1.08 4.80
N GLN A 75 -19.29 1.22 4.40
CA GLN A 75 -20.08 2.41 4.69
C GLN A 75 -20.33 2.56 6.20
N THR A 76 -20.61 1.46 6.89
CA THR A 76 -20.76 1.47 8.36
C THR A 76 -19.45 1.92 9.04
N LEU A 77 -18.31 1.37 8.58
CA LEU A 77 -16.99 1.74 9.08
C LEU A 77 -16.70 3.23 8.83
N TRP A 78 -16.97 3.71 7.61
CA TRP A 78 -16.83 5.11 7.23
C TRP A 78 -17.66 6.02 8.13
N THR A 79 -18.95 5.75 8.27
CA THR A 79 -19.88 6.56 9.08
C THR A 79 -19.40 6.63 10.54
N ARG A 80 -18.86 5.53 11.08
CA ARG A 80 -18.41 5.45 12.47
C ARG A 80 -17.10 6.19 12.75
N TYR A 81 -16.18 6.24 11.78
CA TYR A 81 -14.79 6.65 12.05
C TYR A 81 -14.30 7.85 11.24
N ARG A 82 -15.03 8.33 10.22
CA ARG A 82 -14.62 9.48 9.41
C ARG A 82 -14.34 10.73 10.27
N ASP A 83 -15.21 11.00 11.24
CA ASP A 83 -15.06 12.16 12.13
C ASP A 83 -13.92 11.96 13.15
N ARG A 84 -13.35 10.75 13.20
CA ARG A 84 -12.15 10.39 13.97
C ARG A 84 -10.91 10.29 13.08
N GLY A 85 -11.00 10.73 11.83
CA GLY A 85 -9.90 10.85 10.89
C GLY A 85 -9.71 9.65 9.96
N LEU A 86 -10.52 8.58 10.01
CA LEU A 86 -10.43 7.51 9.03
C LEU A 86 -10.81 8.01 7.64
N PHE A 87 -9.95 7.77 6.65
CA PHE A 87 -10.25 7.97 5.25
C PHE A 87 -10.40 6.61 4.55
N ILE A 88 -11.50 6.41 3.82
CA ILE A 88 -11.73 5.23 2.97
C ILE A 88 -11.78 5.70 1.52
N LEU A 89 -11.05 5.00 0.66
CA LEU A 89 -11.03 5.22 -0.78
C LEU A 89 -11.42 3.93 -1.50
N GLY A 90 -12.57 3.93 -2.15
CA GLY A 90 -12.98 2.86 -3.06
C GLY A 90 -12.33 3.03 -4.41
N VAL A 91 -11.71 1.97 -4.94
CA VAL A 91 -11.01 1.99 -6.22
C VAL A 91 -11.60 0.91 -7.13
N PRO A 92 -12.54 1.27 -8.01
CA PRO A 92 -13.12 0.34 -8.97
C PRO A 92 -12.06 -0.18 -9.94
N SER A 93 -12.03 -1.50 -10.14
CA SER A 93 -11.10 -2.12 -11.08
C SER A 93 -11.70 -3.32 -11.78
N ASN A 94 -11.43 -3.41 -13.09
CA ASN A 94 -11.83 -4.55 -13.91
C ASN A 94 -10.79 -5.68 -13.95
N ASP A 95 -9.69 -5.55 -13.21
CA ASP A 95 -8.54 -6.47 -13.28
C ASP A 95 -8.78 -7.81 -12.54
N PHE A 96 -9.92 -7.97 -11.89
CA PHE A 96 -10.32 -9.18 -11.16
C PHE A 96 -11.49 -9.84 -11.88
N GLY A 97 -11.19 -10.67 -12.89
CA GLY A 97 -12.20 -11.44 -13.61
C GLY A 97 -13.22 -10.61 -14.40
N GLY A 98 -12.92 -9.34 -14.74
CA GLY A 98 -13.82 -8.52 -15.55
C GLY A 98 -15.09 -8.07 -14.80
N GLN A 99 -15.06 -8.02 -13.47
CA GLN A 99 -16.23 -7.76 -12.63
C GLN A 99 -16.62 -6.28 -12.49
N GLU A 100 -15.88 -5.38 -13.13
CA GLU A 100 -16.23 -3.95 -13.26
C GLU A 100 -16.26 -3.53 -14.75
N PRO A 101 -17.14 -4.13 -15.59
CA PRO A 101 -17.15 -3.84 -17.02
C PRO A 101 -17.70 -2.45 -17.35
N GLY A 102 -18.58 -1.94 -16.49
CA GLY A 102 -19.30 -0.69 -16.69
C GLY A 102 -18.44 0.56 -16.54
N GLY A 103 -19.02 1.72 -16.83
CA GLY A 103 -18.42 3.03 -16.67
C GLY A 103 -18.80 3.72 -15.36
N ALA A 104 -18.51 5.03 -15.29
CA ALA A 104 -18.77 5.84 -14.08
C ALA A 104 -20.23 5.78 -13.61
N SER A 105 -21.18 5.77 -14.55
CA SER A 105 -22.61 5.68 -14.23
C SER A 105 -22.99 4.37 -13.55
N ASP A 106 -22.42 3.23 -14.01
CA ASP A 106 -22.72 1.91 -13.44
C ASP A 106 -22.11 1.76 -12.04
N ILE A 107 -20.87 2.25 -11.88
CA ILE A 107 -20.18 2.30 -10.59
C ILE A 107 -21.00 3.15 -9.60
N HIS A 108 -21.44 4.33 -10.02
CA HIS A 108 -22.27 5.22 -9.21
C HIS A 108 -23.59 4.54 -8.82
N SER A 109 -24.27 3.92 -9.79
CA SER A 109 -25.54 3.21 -9.56
C SER A 109 -25.37 2.09 -8.52
N THR A 110 -24.29 1.34 -8.60
CA THR A 110 -24.02 0.28 -7.61
C THR A 110 -23.62 0.87 -6.26
N ALA A 111 -22.54 1.65 -6.20
CA ALA A 111 -21.99 2.08 -4.93
C ALA A 111 -22.92 3.04 -4.18
N GLN A 112 -23.41 4.07 -4.86
CA GLN A 112 -24.24 5.12 -4.23
C GLN A 112 -25.73 4.81 -4.32
N GLY A 113 -26.20 4.31 -5.46
CA GLY A 113 -27.62 4.00 -5.66
C GLY A 113 -28.09 2.78 -4.87
N GLN A 114 -27.31 1.71 -4.87
CA GLN A 114 -27.71 0.44 -4.24
C GLN A 114 -27.21 0.30 -2.80
N TYR A 115 -25.95 0.73 -2.51
CA TYR A 115 -25.33 0.56 -1.20
C TYR A 115 -25.20 1.85 -0.39
N TYR A 116 -25.66 3.01 -0.94
CA TYR A 116 -25.67 4.32 -0.27
C TYR A 116 -24.27 4.74 0.22
N VAL A 117 -23.24 4.39 -0.54
CA VAL A 117 -21.85 4.73 -0.22
C VAL A 117 -21.65 6.24 -0.26
N THR A 118 -21.05 6.78 0.79
CA THR A 118 -20.72 8.21 0.90
C THR A 118 -19.20 8.47 1.04
N PHE A 119 -18.39 7.43 1.18
CA PHE A 119 -16.94 7.58 1.09
C PHE A 119 -16.52 7.78 -0.38
N PRO A 120 -15.38 8.45 -0.62
CA PRO A 120 -14.89 8.70 -1.97
C PRO A 120 -14.67 7.43 -2.79
N ILE A 121 -15.13 7.47 -4.05
CA ILE A 121 -14.89 6.45 -5.07
C ILE A 121 -14.09 7.09 -6.21
N THR A 122 -13.06 6.41 -6.69
CA THR A 122 -12.27 6.86 -7.84
C THR A 122 -12.94 6.50 -9.17
N GLU A 123 -12.49 7.11 -10.26
CA GLU A 123 -12.71 6.51 -11.57
C GLU A 123 -12.09 5.11 -11.62
N LYS A 124 -12.56 4.28 -12.56
CA LYS A 124 -12.03 2.93 -12.75
C LYS A 124 -10.57 2.99 -13.22
N VAL A 125 -9.69 2.25 -12.54
CA VAL A 125 -8.27 2.18 -12.88
C VAL A 125 -7.76 0.74 -12.94
N SER A 126 -6.67 0.51 -13.67
CA SER A 126 -5.90 -0.71 -13.54
C SER A 126 -5.13 -0.73 -12.23
N VAL A 127 -5.17 -1.85 -11.53
CA VAL A 127 -4.48 -2.06 -10.25
C VAL A 127 -3.41 -3.16 -10.33
N LYS A 128 -3.34 -3.86 -11.48
CA LYS A 128 -2.38 -4.95 -11.77
C LYS A 128 -1.59 -4.68 -13.05
N GLY A 129 -0.41 -5.32 -13.14
CA GLY A 129 0.43 -5.31 -14.34
C GLY A 129 1.13 -3.97 -14.59
N LYS A 130 1.63 -3.83 -15.82
CA LYS A 130 2.45 -2.67 -16.23
C LYS A 130 1.67 -1.35 -16.26
N ASP A 131 0.39 -1.43 -16.52
CA ASP A 131 -0.51 -0.28 -16.66
C ASP A 131 -1.21 0.07 -15.33
N ALA A 132 -0.85 -0.60 -14.24
CA ALA A 132 -1.39 -0.30 -12.92
C ALA A 132 -1.13 1.15 -12.51
N HIS A 133 -2.09 1.75 -11.84
CA HIS A 133 -1.96 3.08 -11.26
C HIS A 133 -0.67 3.20 -10.41
N PRO A 134 0.05 4.32 -10.44
CA PRO A 134 1.34 4.47 -9.76
C PRO A 134 1.34 4.08 -8.28
N PHE A 135 0.25 4.36 -7.56
CA PHE A 135 0.06 3.94 -6.17
C PHE A 135 0.20 2.42 -6.02
N TYR A 136 -0.43 1.62 -6.89
CA TYR A 136 -0.39 0.16 -6.79
C TYR A 136 0.99 -0.41 -7.15
N ARG A 137 1.66 0.16 -8.14
CA ARG A 137 3.05 -0.21 -8.46
C ARG A 137 3.99 0.05 -7.29
N TRP A 138 3.83 1.18 -6.63
CA TRP A 138 4.57 1.52 -5.41
C TRP A 138 4.23 0.56 -4.26
N ALA A 139 2.96 0.32 -4.01
CA ALA A 139 2.50 -0.52 -2.89
C ALA A 139 3.05 -1.96 -2.97
N VAL A 140 3.13 -2.54 -4.17
CA VAL A 140 3.69 -3.89 -4.38
C VAL A 140 5.19 -3.93 -4.07
N VAL A 141 5.94 -2.88 -4.41
CA VAL A 141 7.40 -2.83 -4.21
C VAL A 141 7.76 -2.51 -2.75
N GLU A 142 7.11 -1.50 -2.18
CA GLU A 142 7.45 -0.98 -0.85
C GLU A 142 6.81 -1.78 0.29
N ARG A 143 5.74 -2.50 -0.01
CA ARG A 143 4.97 -3.30 0.95
C ARG A 143 4.68 -4.68 0.36
N PRO A 144 5.70 -5.50 0.07
CA PRO A 144 5.44 -6.87 -0.30
C PRO A 144 4.67 -7.51 0.86
N LEU A 145 3.50 -8.06 0.54
CA LEU A 145 2.69 -8.79 1.52
C LEU A 145 3.49 -10.05 1.87
N GLU A 146 4.21 -10.03 2.97
CA GLU A 146 4.84 -11.23 3.51
C GLU A 146 3.71 -12.20 3.87
N GLY A 147 3.51 -13.20 3.02
CA GLY A 147 2.68 -14.37 3.30
C GLY A 147 1.19 -14.26 3.01
N ALA A 148 0.71 -13.21 2.35
CA ALA A 148 -0.67 -13.16 1.88
C ALA A 148 -0.72 -12.96 0.37
N ALA A 149 -0.57 -14.05 -0.38
CA ALA A 149 -1.23 -14.12 -1.66
C ALA A 149 -2.75 -14.08 -1.33
N LEU A 150 -3.37 -12.90 -1.47
CA LEU A 150 -4.81 -12.84 -1.56
C LEU A 150 -5.17 -13.43 -2.92
N GLU A 151 -5.12 -14.74 -3.02
CA GLU A 151 -5.80 -15.47 -4.06
C GLU A 151 -7.28 -15.35 -3.73
N PHE A 152 -7.95 -14.45 -4.44
CA PHE A 152 -9.41 -14.46 -4.46
C PHE A 152 -9.81 -15.65 -5.33
N PRO A 153 -10.68 -16.52 -4.80
CA PRO A 153 -11.23 -17.63 -5.58
C PRO A 153 -12.01 -17.14 -6.80
#